data_42866b6f85a30ad17c2147c6444fc7b3
#
_entry.id   42866b6f85a30ad17c2147c6444fc7b3
#
_cell.length_a   1.000
_cell.length_b   1.000
_cell.length_c   1.000
_cell.angle_alpha   90.00
_cell.angle_beta   90.00
_cell.angle_gamma   90.00
#
_symmetry.space_group_name_H-M   'P 1'
#
loop_
_entity.id
_entity.type
_entity.pdbx_description
1 polymer ?
#
loop_
_entity_poly.entity_id
_entity_poly.type
_entity_poly.pdbx_seq_one_letter_code
_entity_poly.pdbx_strand_id
1 'polypeptide(L)'
;MNVIECMYKRRSIRKFQEKAIDEELLLTLIKAATAAPTACNSQPWEFIIITDENIINKINEKTYFGKYNAPSMIVVCGNMKLAMSGPVKDFWVQDCSAAIENILLAATSMELGSIWVGLYPVESSYRPLYKMLNLPQEVIPLGIVYVGYPAEEKEPRTQYDEKHVYWQKYEERKHRSRKKNTKFNK
;
A
#
# COMPACT_ATOMS: atom_id res chain seq x y z
N MET A 1 9.81 16.06 -12.50
CA MET A 1 8.47 16.19 -11.86
C MET A 1 8.70 16.61 -10.42
N ASN A 2 8.03 17.66 -9.94
CA ASN A 2 8.11 18.04 -8.52
C ASN A 2 7.20 17.15 -7.67
N VAL A 3 7.32 17.21 -6.35
CA VAL A 3 6.62 16.30 -5.43
C VAL A 3 5.10 16.46 -5.48
N ILE A 4 4.60 17.68 -5.66
CA ILE A 4 3.16 17.96 -5.74
C ILE A 4 2.57 17.40 -7.04
N GLU A 5 3.26 17.60 -8.15
CA GLU A 5 2.88 17.00 -9.44
C GLU A 5 2.84 15.47 -9.36
N CYS A 6 3.83 14.87 -8.69
CA CYS A 6 3.88 13.43 -8.46
C CYS A 6 2.66 12.94 -7.67
N MET A 7 2.29 13.62 -6.60
CA MET A 7 1.09 13.32 -5.81
C MET A 7 -0.19 13.34 -6.65
N TYR A 8 -0.35 14.32 -7.53
CA TYR A 8 -1.53 14.42 -8.39
C TYR A 8 -1.52 13.37 -9.52
N LYS A 9 -0.34 13.07 -10.08
CA LYS A 9 -0.15 12.07 -11.12
C LYS A 9 -0.32 10.65 -10.61
N ARG A 10 0.00 10.40 -9.32
CA ARG A 10 -0.15 9.08 -8.71
C ARG A 10 -1.61 8.60 -8.79
N ARG A 11 -1.80 7.48 -9.48
CA ARG A 11 -3.11 6.80 -9.63
C ARG A 11 -2.94 5.30 -9.37
N SER A 12 -3.99 4.67 -8.88
CA SER A 12 -4.03 3.20 -8.78
C SER A 12 -4.11 2.60 -10.18
N ILE A 13 -3.02 1.99 -10.62
CA ILE A 13 -2.89 1.29 -11.90
C ILE A 13 -3.23 -0.19 -11.69
N ARG A 14 -4.06 -0.75 -12.56
CA ARG A 14 -4.59 -2.12 -12.45
C ARG A 14 -4.27 -3.00 -13.64
N LYS A 15 -3.72 -2.40 -14.71
CA LYS A 15 -3.26 -3.10 -15.91
C LYS A 15 -1.77 -2.83 -16.07
N PHE A 16 -1.00 -3.88 -16.21
CA PHE A 16 0.45 -3.82 -16.30
C PHE A 16 0.94 -4.51 -17.57
N GLN A 17 2.08 -4.07 -18.07
CA GLN A 17 2.78 -4.73 -19.17
C GLN A 17 3.43 -6.01 -18.66
N GLU A 18 3.59 -6.99 -19.55
CA GLU A 18 4.36 -8.22 -19.31
C GLU A 18 5.86 -7.92 -19.42
N LYS A 19 6.36 -7.06 -18.56
CA LYS A 19 7.75 -6.62 -18.53
C LYS A 19 8.25 -6.65 -17.09
N ALA A 20 9.31 -7.40 -16.85
CA ALA A 20 9.96 -7.46 -15.55
C ALA A 20 10.50 -6.08 -15.14
N ILE A 21 10.55 -5.84 -13.84
CA ILE A 21 11.18 -4.66 -13.25
C ILE A 21 12.58 -5.06 -12.78
N ASP A 22 13.57 -4.21 -13.04
CA ASP A 22 14.93 -4.43 -12.56
C ASP A 22 14.97 -4.41 -11.02
N GLU A 23 15.75 -5.30 -10.42
CA GLU A 23 15.89 -5.40 -8.96
C GLU A 23 16.34 -4.08 -8.33
N GLU A 24 17.20 -3.34 -9.02
CA GLU A 24 17.69 -2.03 -8.53
C GLU A 24 16.55 -1.01 -8.40
N LEU A 25 15.58 -1.02 -9.32
CA LEU A 25 14.39 -0.19 -9.24
C LEU A 25 13.50 -0.62 -8.05
N LEU A 26 13.31 -1.93 -7.86
CA LEU A 26 12.55 -2.45 -6.71
C LEU A 26 13.23 -2.06 -5.38
N LEU A 27 14.55 -2.18 -5.28
CA LEU A 27 15.30 -1.74 -4.11
C LEU A 27 15.20 -0.22 -3.89
N THR A 28 15.12 0.57 -4.95
CA THR A 28 14.91 2.02 -4.85
C THR A 28 13.53 2.34 -4.25
N LEU A 29 12.50 1.57 -4.58
CA LEU A 29 11.18 1.68 -3.93
C LEU A 29 11.26 1.40 -2.42
N ILE A 30 12.02 0.38 -2.02
CA ILE A 30 12.22 0.08 -0.59
C ILE A 30 13.00 1.19 0.12
N LYS A 31 14.04 1.74 -0.51
CA LYS A 31 14.77 2.90 0.05
C LYS A 31 13.83 4.10 0.25
N ALA A 32 12.91 4.35 -0.69
CA ALA A 32 11.91 5.39 -0.53
C ALA A 32 10.92 5.06 0.62
N ALA A 33 10.48 3.80 0.74
CA ALA A 33 9.62 3.34 1.82
C ALA A 33 10.25 3.62 3.19
N THR A 34 11.51 3.27 3.37
CA THR A 34 12.24 3.44 4.64
C THR A 34 12.56 4.90 4.99
N ALA A 35 12.34 5.85 4.08
CA ALA A 35 12.41 7.28 4.34
C ALA A 35 11.13 7.84 5.02
N ALA A 36 10.08 7.02 5.18
CA ALA A 36 8.86 7.43 5.88
C ALA A 36 9.12 7.63 7.39
N PRO A 37 8.41 8.54 8.05
CA PRO A 37 8.46 8.66 9.51
C PRO A 37 7.80 7.46 10.19
N THR A 38 8.23 7.14 11.41
CA THR A 38 7.58 6.16 12.29
C THR A 38 7.44 6.69 13.70
N ALA A 39 6.47 6.17 14.44
CA ALA A 39 6.28 6.50 15.84
C ALA A 39 7.56 6.19 16.64
N CYS A 40 8.11 7.20 17.30
CA CYS A 40 9.38 7.10 18.07
C CYS A 40 10.56 6.50 17.28
N ASN A 41 10.54 6.62 15.97
CA ASN A 41 11.54 6.01 15.08
C ASN A 41 11.68 4.48 15.27
N SER A 42 10.57 3.81 15.55
CA SER A 42 10.53 2.37 15.84
C SER A 42 10.80 1.49 14.61
N GLN A 43 10.56 2.01 13.40
CA GLN A 43 10.84 1.34 12.12
C GLN A 43 10.33 -0.11 12.07
N PRO A 44 9.03 -0.35 12.33
CA PRO A 44 8.48 -1.70 12.49
C PRO A 44 8.24 -2.41 11.15
N TRP A 45 8.50 -1.78 10.04
CA TRP A 45 8.24 -2.31 8.71
C TRP A 45 9.17 -3.46 8.31
N GLU A 46 8.60 -4.44 7.65
CA GLU A 46 9.30 -5.49 6.92
C GLU A 46 8.74 -5.53 5.49
N PHE A 47 9.61 -5.80 4.51
CA PHE A 47 9.22 -5.80 3.11
C PHE A 47 9.60 -7.13 2.46
N ILE A 48 8.64 -7.79 1.78
CA ILE A 48 8.90 -8.97 0.98
C ILE A 48 8.64 -8.62 -0.48
N ILE A 49 9.70 -8.59 -1.28
CA ILE A 49 9.62 -8.38 -2.72
C ILE A 49 9.40 -9.73 -3.38
N ILE A 50 8.40 -9.84 -4.25
CA ILE A 50 8.04 -11.07 -4.96
C ILE A 50 8.00 -10.77 -6.45
N THR A 51 8.83 -11.49 -7.21
CA THR A 51 8.92 -11.44 -8.67
C THR A 51 8.64 -12.80 -9.31
N ASP A 52 8.52 -13.86 -8.51
CA ASP A 52 8.15 -15.20 -8.98
C ASP A 52 6.64 -15.21 -9.29
N GLU A 53 6.32 -15.43 -10.56
CA GLU A 53 4.96 -15.47 -11.08
C GLU A 53 4.11 -16.54 -10.38
N ASN A 54 4.70 -17.70 -10.04
CA ASN A 54 3.97 -18.78 -9.36
C ASN A 54 3.56 -18.36 -7.95
N ILE A 55 4.41 -17.61 -7.24
CA ILE A 55 4.09 -17.10 -5.91
C ILE A 55 3.03 -15.99 -6.02
N ILE A 56 3.18 -15.07 -6.98
CA ILE A 56 2.20 -14.02 -7.27
C ILE A 56 0.83 -14.63 -7.53
N ASN A 57 0.75 -15.63 -8.41
CA ASN A 57 -0.51 -16.29 -8.76
C ASN A 57 -1.15 -17.00 -7.56
N LYS A 58 -0.37 -17.70 -6.74
CA LYS A 58 -0.86 -18.33 -5.50
C LYS A 58 -1.41 -17.31 -4.51
N ILE A 59 -0.78 -16.15 -4.36
CA ILE A 59 -1.27 -15.06 -3.51
C ILE A 59 -2.59 -14.51 -4.06
N ASN A 60 -2.65 -14.26 -5.39
CA ASN A 60 -3.85 -13.78 -6.06
C ASN A 60 -5.05 -14.72 -5.89
N GLU A 61 -4.83 -16.03 -5.86
CA GLU A 61 -5.90 -17.01 -5.63
C GLU A 61 -6.48 -16.94 -4.21
N LYS A 62 -5.66 -16.62 -3.21
CA LYS A 62 -6.03 -16.67 -1.79
C LYS A 62 -6.46 -15.33 -1.22
N THR A 63 -6.09 -14.21 -1.86
CA THR A 63 -6.52 -12.89 -1.43
C THR A 63 -7.91 -12.57 -1.98
N TYR A 64 -8.75 -11.95 -1.15
CA TYR A 64 -10.11 -11.58 -1.56
C TYR A 64 -10.11 -10.42 -2.57
N PHE A 65 -9.16 -9.50 -2.43
CA PHE A 65 -9.02 -8.31 -3.27
C PHE A 65 -7.70 -8.34 -4.05
N GLY A 66 -7.69 -7.69 -5.23
CA GLY A 66 -6.47 -7.41 -5.97
C GLY A 66 -5.91 -8.64 -6.67
N LYS A 67 -6.49 -8.97 -7.82
CA LYS A 67 -5.96 -9.98 -8.73
C LYS A 67 -5.48 -9.26 -9.98
N TYR A 68 -4.24 -8.78 -9.92
CA TYR A 68 -3.65 -7.98 -11.00
C TYR A 68 -2.48 -8.74 -11.62
N ASN A 69 -2.31 -8.61 -12.93
CA ASN A 69 -1.20 -9.20 -13.70
C ASN A 69 0.11 -8.39 -13.56
N ALA A 70 0.41 -7.88 -12.38
CA ALA A 70 1.65 -7.17 -12.16
C ALA A 70 2.85 -8.13 -12.13
N PRO A 71 4.00 -7.77 -12.73
CA PRO A 71 5.20 -8.60 -12.75
C PRO A 71 5.90 -8.68 -11.39
N SER A 72 5.52 -7.83 -10.46
CA SER A 72 6.06 -7.84 -9.09
C SER A 72 5.03 -7.36 -8.08
N MET A 73 5.23 -7.75 -6.83
CA MET A 73 4.51 -7.22 -5.68
C MET A 73 5.45 -7.04 -4.49
N ILE A 74 5.14 -6.09 -3.65
CA ILE A 74 5.81 -5.83 -2.38
C ILE A 74 4.77 -6.04 -1.28
N VAL A 75 4.97 -7.06 -0.45
CA VAL A 75 4.17 -7.26 0.77
C VAL A 75 4.79 -6.43 1.87
N VAL A 76 4.03 -5.49 2.40
CA VAL A 76 4.46 -4.62 3.51
C VAL A 76 3.86 -5.14 4.80
N CYS A 77 4.72 -5.45 5.75
CA CYS A 77 4.36 -6.02 7.04
C CYS A 77 4.82 -5.11 8.18
N GLY A 78 4.14 -5.22 9.33
CA GLY A 78 4.62 -4.69 10.59
C GLY A 78 5.17 -5.82 11.47
N ASN A 79 6.37 -5.63 12.01
CA ASN A 79 6.99 -6.53 12.97
C ASN A 79 6.65 -6.08 14.39
N MET A 80 5.83 -6.87 15.08
CA MET A 80 5.32 -6.54 16.42
C MET A 80 6.40 -6.54 17.51
N LYS A 81 7.58 -7.09 17.24
CA LYS A 81 8.74 -6.97 18.15
C LYS A 81 9.42 -5.60 18.07
N LEU A 82 9.27 -4.91 16.94
CA LEU A 82 9.83 -3.58 16.69
C LEU A 82 8.80 -2.47 16.89
N ALA A 83 7.52 -2.80 16.71
CA ALA A 83 6.42 -1.87 16.87
C ALA A 83 6.32 -1.36 18.32
N MET A 84 5.73 -0.18 18.48
CA MET A 84 5.40 0.35 19.79
C MET A 84 4.47 -0.59 20.56
N SER A 85 4.46 -0.51 21.89
CA SER A 85 3.65 -1.34 22.77
C SER A 85 2.62 -0.52 23.56
N GLY A 86 1.76 -1.20 24.32
CA GLY A 86 0.76 -0.57 25.18
C GLY A 86 -0.30 0.23 24.41
N PRO A 87 -0.68 1.44 24.86
CA PRO A 87 -1.73 2.23 24.23
C PRO A 87 -1.46 2.65 22.78
N VAL A 88 -0.20 2.66 22.37
CA VAL A 88 0.27 3.11 21.06
C VAL A 88 0.66 1.95 20.14
N LYS A 89 0.31 0.73 20.51
CA LYS A 89 0.66 -0.50 19.78
C LYS A 89 0.22 -0.48 18.31
N ASP A 90 -0.88 0.17 18.01
CA ASP A 90 -1.47 0.17 16.67
C ASP A 90 -0.85 1.22 15.72
N PHE A 91 0.14 2.01 16.19
CA PHE A 91 0.84 2.99 15.33
C PHE A 91 1.61 2.34 14.19
N TRP A 92 2.00 1.06 14.30
CA TRP A 92 2.62 0.33 13.20
C TRP A 92 1.80 0.36 11.91
N VAL A 93 0.46 0.44 12.03
CA VAL A 93 -0.43 0.57 10.86
C VAL A 93 -0.18 1.90 10.16
N GLN A 94 -0.01 3.00 10.91
CA GLN A 94 0.29 4.32 10.37
C GLN A 94 1.70 4.35 9.79
N ASP A 95 2.68 3.80 10.50
CA ASP A 95 4.08 3.72 10.09
C ASP A 95 4.23 2.98 8.75
N CYS A 96 3.66 1.78 8.65
CA CYS A 96 3.70 0.98 7.43
C CYS A 96 2.84 1.60 6.30
N SER A 97 1.75 2.31 6.62
CA SER A 97 0.97 3.05 5.63
C SER A 97 1.74 4.22 5.02
N ALA A 98 2.51 4.95 5.84
CA ALA A 98 3.39 6.01 5.35
C ALA A 98 4.47 5.44 4.42
N ALA A 99 5.06 4.29 4.77
CA ALA A 99 6.03 3.59 3.93
C ALA A 99 5.40 3.15 2.59
N ILE A 100 4.17 2.62 2.61
CA ILE A 100 3.44 2.26 1.38
C ILE A 100 3.23 3.50 0.49
N GLU A 101 2.77 4.63 1.05
CA GLU A 101 2.56 5.83 0.23
C GLU A 101 3.86 6.30 -0.42
N ASN A 102 5.00 6.22 0.29
CA ASN A 102 6.30 6.52 -0.31
C ASN A 102 6.64 5.57 -1.47
N ILE A 103 6.32 4.27 -1.38
CA ILE A 103 6.47 3.33 -2.51
C ILE A 103 5.63 3.79 -3.70
N LEU A 104 4.37 4.16 -3.48
CA LEU A 104 3.45 4.56 -4.55
C LEU A 104 3.93 5.85 -5.25
N LEU A 105 4.43 6.82 -4.50
CA LEU A 105 4.98 8.07 -5.03
C LEU A 105 6.29 7.82 -5.78
N ALA A 106 7.20 7.03 -5.21
CA ALA A 106 8.45 6.67 -5.86
C ALA A 106 8.21 5.91 -7.17
N ALA A 107 7.30 4.93 -7.19
CA ALA A 107 6.91 4.24 -8.41
C ALA A 107 6.42 5.22 -9.47
N THR A 108 5.53 6.16 -9.10
CA THR A 108 5.03 7.19 -10.01
C THR A 108 6.14 8.08 -10.55
N SER A 109 7.11 8.48 -9.72
CA SER A 109 8.24 9.32 -10.14
C SER A 109 9.19 8.62 -11.11
N MET A 110 9.22 7.28 -11.08
CA MET A 110 10.02 6.42 -11.95
C MET A 110 9.19 5.85 -13.13
N GLU A 111 8.03 6.44 -13.41
CA GLU A 111 7.12 6.03 -14.50
C GLU A 111 6.59 4.59 -14.36
N LEU A 112 6.65 4.02 -13.16
CA LEU A 112 6.02 2.75 -12.83
C LEU A 112 4.57 2.96 -12.39
N GLY A 113 3.73 2.00 -12.74
CA GLY A 113 2.37 1.87 -12.21
C GLY A 113 2.37 1.11 -10.89
N SER A 114 1.50 1.51 -9.98
CA SER A 114 1.34 0.80 -8.71
C SER A 114 -0.10 0.84 -8.19
N ILE A 115 -0.43 -0.12 -7.33
CA ILE A 115 -1.69 -0.14 -6.58
C ILE A 115 -1.50 -0.80 -5.22
N TRP A 116 -2.02 -0.17 -4.19
CA TRP A 116 -2.10 -0.73 -2.85
C TRP A 116 -3.38 -1.53 -2.65
N VAL A 117 -3.24 -2.76 -2.21
CA VAL A 117 -4.31 -3.65 -1.75
C VAL A 117 -4.15 -3.87 -0.25
N GLY A 118 -5.12 -3.38 0.55
CA GLY A 118 -5.12 -3.57 2.00
C GLY A 118 -5.42 -5.03 2.37
N LEU A 119 -4.71 -5.55 3.36
CA LEU A 119 -4.92 -6.87 3.93
C LEU A 119 -5.43 -6.77 5.37
N TYR A 120 -4.65 -6.14 6.24
CA TYR A 120 -5.06 -5.88 7.62
C TYR A 120 -6.18 -4.82 7.67
N PRO A 121 -7.20 -4.94 8.55
CA PRO A 121 -7.36 -5.92 9.62
C PRO A 121 -8.17 -7.18 9.22
N VAL A 122 -8.35 -7.48 7.94
CA VAL A 122 -9.17 -8.60 7.46
C VAL A 122 -8.36 -9.89 7.55
N GLU A 123 -8.53 -10.66 8.63
CA GLU A 123 -7.72 -11.83 8.93
C GLU A 123 -7.72 -12.87 7.81
N SER A 124 -8.87 -13.12 7.19
CA SER A 124 -8.98 -14.04 6.04
C SER A 124 -8.15 -13.61 4.82
N SER A 125 -7.79 -12.32 4.72
CA SER A 125 -6.98 -11.79 3.63
C SER A 125 -5.47 -11.93 3.86
N TYR A 126 -4.99 -11.83 5.12
CA TYR A 126 -3.55 -11.88 5.39
C TYR A 126 -3.07 -13.23 5.98
N ARG A 127 -3.95 -13.98 6.66
CA ARG A 127 -3.59 -15.27 7.27
C ARG A 127 -2.97 -16.28 6.30
N PRO A 128 -3.45 -16.44 5.05
CA PRO A 128 -2.83 -17.34 4.09
C PRO A 128 -1.35 -17.04 3.79
N LEU A 129 -0.95 -15.76 3.88
CA LEU A 129 0.43 -15.33 3.56
C LEU A 129 1.46 -15.88 4.56
N TYR A 130 1.07 -16.15 5.82
CA TYR A 130 1.99 -16.72 6.81
C TYR A 130 2.64 -18.01 6.31
N LYS A 131 1.84 -18.95 5.82
CA LYS A 131 2.35 -20.22 5.28
C LYS A 131 3.05 -20.03 3.94
N MET A 132 2.55 -19.15 3.08
CA MET A 132 3.06 -18.98 1.72
C MET A 132 4.42 -18.28 1.68
N LEU A 133 4.65 -17.38 2.64
CA LEU A 133 5.86 -16.55 2.71
C LEU A 133 6.74 -16.87 3.93
N ASN A 134 6.43 -17.97 4.66
CA ASN A 134 7.14 -18.38 5.89
C ASN A 134 7.23 -17.25 6.93
N LEU A 135 6.16 -16.48 7.10
CA LEU A 135 6.15 -15.36 8.05
C LEU A 135 6.10 -15.87 9.49
N PRO A 136 6.91 -15.32 10.40
CA PRO A 136 6.74 -15.56 11.83
C PRO A 136 5.48 -14.87 12.33
N GLN A 137 4.92 -15.33 13.46
CA GLN A 137 3.62 -14.83 13.97
C GLN A 137 3.61 -13.34 14.31
N GLU A 138 4.74 -12.80 14.69
CA GLU A 138 4.93 -11.39 15.02
C GLU A 138 5.02 -10.46 13.81
N VAL A 139 5.13 -10.98 12.58
CA VAL A 139 5.21 -10.18 11.34
C VAL A 139 3.85 -10.20 10.65
N ILE A 140 3.12 -9.10 10.77
CA ILE A 140 1.72 -9.00 10.31
C ILE A 140 1.66 -8.28 8.95
N PRO A 141 1.17 -8.94 7.88
CA PRO A 141 0.98 -8.27 6.58
C PRO A 141 -0.08 -7.16 6.65
N LEU A 142 0.34 -5.92 6.38
CA LEU A 142 -0.56 -4.77 6.29
C LEU A 142 -1.24 -4.69 4.93
N GLY A 143 -0.47 -4.90 3.86
CA GLY A 143 -0.97 -4.78 2.50
C GLY A 143 0.03 -5.24 1.46
N ILE A 144 -0.45 -5.29 0.23
CA ILE A 144 0.35 -5.61 -0.95
C ILE A 144 0.39 -4.39 -1.86
N VAL A 145 1.55 -4.02 -2.34
CA VAL A 145 1.72 -3.06 -3.43
C VAL A 145 2.09 -3.85 -4.69
N TYR A 146 1.20 -3.88 -5.67
CA TYR A 146 1.52 -4.38 -7.00
C TYR A 146 2.27 -3.31 -7.78
N VAL A 147 3.33 -3.67 -8.45
CA VAL A 147 4.19 -2.74 -9.20
C VAL A 147 4.52 -3.33 -10.57
N GLY A 148 4.53 -2.48 -11.59
CA GLY A 148 4.85 -2.86 -12.97
C GLY A 148 4.88 -1.65 -13.89
N TYR A 149 5.32 -1.82 -15.13
CA TYR A 149 5.12 -0.80 -16.14
C TYR A 149 3.63 -0.70 -16.47
N PRO A 150 3.04 0.52 -16.48
CA PRO A 150 1.60 0.66 -16.67
C PRO A 150 1.21 0.30 -18.10
N ALA A 151 0.08 -0.44 -18.26
CA ALA A 151 -0.60 -0.69 -19.53
C ALA A 151 -1.93 0.08 -19.64
N GLU A 152 -2.12 1.07 -18.79
CA GLU A 152 -3.24 2.02 -18.81
C GLU A 152 -2.76 3.39 -18.34
N GLU A 153 -3.40 4.43 -18.83
CA GLU A 153 -3.18 5.80 -18.37
C GLU A 153 -4.37 6.30 -17.59
N LYS A 154 -4.12 7.21 -16.65
CA LYS A 154 -5.17 7.86 -15.85
C LYS A 154 -4.81 9.32 -15.62
N GLU A 155 -5.76 10.19 -15.89
CA GLU A 155 -5.61 11.62 -15.67
C GLU A 155 -5.20 11.94 -14.23
N PRO A 156 -4.26 12.86 -14.03
CA PRO A 156 -3.95 13.39 -12.71
C PRO A 156 -5.22 13.90 -12.02
N ARG A 157 -5.25 13.80 -10.70
CA ARG A 157 -6.39 14.33 -9.94
C ARG A 157 -6.01 14.73 -8.53
N THR A 158 -6.80 15.65 -8.00
CA THR A 158 -6.97 15.88 -6.56
C THR A 158 -8.43 15.61 -6.19
N GLN A 159 -8.67 15.24 -4.97
CA GLN A 159 -10.02 15.08 -4.40
C GLN A 159 -10.28 16.16 -3.35
N TYR A 160 -9.62 17.32 -3.53
CA TYR A 160 -9.82 18.46 -2.63
C TYR A 160 -11.28 18.90 -2.66
N ASP A 161 -11.85 19.03 -1.47
CA ASP A 161 -13.16 19.60 -1.24
C ASP A 161 -13.03 20.50 0.01
N GLU A 162 -13.23 21.80 -0.16
CA GLU A 162 -13.14 22.78 0.92
C GLU A 162 -14.06 22.46 2.10
N LYS A 163 -15.13 21.70 1.86
CA LYS A 163 -16.07 21.26 2.90
C LYS A 163 -15.43 20.32 3.94
N HIS A 164 -14.27 19.76 3.63
CA HIS A 164 -13.50 18.91 4.55
C HIS A 164 -12.37 19.67 5.26
N VAL A 165 -12.27 20.99 5.03
CA VAL A 165 -11.23 21.83 5.63
C VAL A 165 -11.86 22.78 6.63
N TYR A 166 -11.37 22.74 7.86
CA TYR A 166 -11.84 23.60 8.95
C TYR A 166 -10.67 24.41 9.49
N TRP A 167 -10.94 25.67 9.85
CA TRP A 167 -9.95 26.55 10.44
C TRP A 167 -10.18 26.61 11.96
N GLN A 168 -9.14 26.37 12.74
CA GLN A 168 -9.05 26.38 14.20
C GLN A 168 -9.97 25.36 14.90
N LYS A 169 -11.25 25.23 14.52
CA LYS A 169 -12.23 24.35 15.14
C LYS A 169 -13.03 23.58 14.10
N TYR A 170 -13.45 22.38 14.47
CA TYR A 170 -14.41 21.63 13.66
C TYR A 170 -15.79 22.28 13.78
N GLU A 171 -16.48 22.41 12.65
CA GLU A 171 -17.87 22.86 12.55
C GLU A 171 -18.71 21.82 11.85
N GLU A 172 -19.89 21.52 12.40
CA GLU A 172 -20.80 20.57 11.77
C GLU A 172 -21.34 21.16 10.46
N ARG A 173 -21.06 20.52 9.35
CA ARG A 173 -21.52 20.91 8.01
C ARG A 173 -22.32 19.75 7.40
N LYS A 174 -23.25 20.04 6.48
CA LYS A 174 -23.91 19.00 5.71
C LYS A 174 -22.91 18.34 4.77
N HIS A 175 -22.37 17.20 5.19
CA HIS A 175 -21.46 16.42 4.38
C HIS A 175 -22.22 15.56 3.35
N ARG A 176 -21.55 15.29 2.25
CA ARG A 176 -22.02 14.33 1.25
C ARG A 176 -22.12 12.95 1.91
N SER A 177 -23.34 12.43 2.06
CA SER A 177 -23.52 11.06 2.59
C SER A 177 -22.90 10.06 1.60
N ARG A 178 -22.01 9.19 2.09
CA ARG A 178 -21.49 8.09 1.28
C ARG A 178 -22.67 7.18 0.91
N LYS A 179 -22.92 6.97 -0.38
CA LYS A 179 -23.85 5.91 -0.81
C LYS A 179 -23.33 4.60 -0.21
N LYS A 180 -24.14 3.96 0.66
CA LYS A 180 -23.77 2.67 1.27
C LYS A 180 -23.45 1.69 0.16
N ASN A 181 -22.22 1.21 0.13
CA ASN A 181 -21.78 0.23 -0.84
C ASN A 181 -22.25 -1.14 -0.33
N THR A 182 -23.42 -1.62 -0.80
CA THR A 182 -24.07 -2.85 -0.34
C THR A 182 -23.26 -4.12 -0.62
N LYS A 183 -22.14 -4.02 -1.34
CA LYS A 183 -21.27 -5.16 -1.67
C LYS A 183 -20.45 -5.71 -0.49
N PHE A 184 -20.37 -5.00 0.64
CA PHE A 184 -19.56 -5.40 1.80
C PHE A 184 -20.38 -5.80 3.02
N ASN A 185 -21.71 -5.91 2.90
CA ASN A 185 -22.63 -6.30 4.00
C ASN A 185 -23.18 -7.72 3.83
N LYS A 186 -22.37 -8.65 3.26
CA LYS A 186 -22.69 -10.08 3.24
C LYS A 186 -21.54 -10.89 3.82
#